data_a231042a3a88c6a55f2897d08baf4054
#
_entry.id   a231042a3a88c6a55f2897d08baf4054
#
_cell.length_a   1.000
_cell.length_b   1.000
_cell.length_c   1.000
_cell.angle_alpha   90.00
_cell.angle_beta   90.00
_cell.angle_gamma   90.00
#
_symmetry.space_group_name_H-M   'P 1'
#
loop_
_entity.id
_entity.type
_entity.pdbx_description
1 polymer ?
#
loop_
_entity_poly.entity_id
_entity_poly.type
_entity_poly.pdbx_seq_one_letter_code
_entity_poly.pdbx_strand_id
1 'polypeptide(L)' 'MIDNMELGYTPNNLRSIRAKYGLTQKQVAEITGLKTWHPVNRWEAPVEAAYHADMPHTKWLKLMDELSSRKANNHEG' A
#
# COMPACT_ATOMS: atom_id res chain seq x y z
N MET A 1 12.45 9.14 7.63
CA MET A 1 12.34 8.62 7.69
C MET A 1 12.23 7.68 7.23
N ILE A 2 12.20 7.01 7.04
CA ILE A 2 12.16 6.21 6.54
C ILE A 2 11.55 5.68 6.16
N ASP A 3 11.47 5.62 5.48
CA ASP A 3 10.62 5.17 5.02
C ASP A 3 10.61 3.86 4.62
N ASN A 4 9.77 3.02 4.97
CA ASN A 4 9.59 1.65 4.57
C ASN A 4 9.35 1.51 3.08
N MET A 5 9.07 2.59 2.44
CA MET A 5 8.85 2.58 1.01
C MET A 5 10.05 2.05 0.25
N GLU A 6 11.23 2.28 0.78
CA GLU A 6 12.44 1.85 0.09
C GLU A 6 12.75 0.39 0.34
N LEU A 7 12.08 -0.23 1.27
CA LEU A 7 12.32 -1.62 1.61
C LEU A 7 11.49 -2.61 0.82
N GLY A 8 10.52 -2.10 0.04
CA GLY A 8 9.64 -2.95 -0.72
C GLY A 8 8.46 -3.43 0.09
N TYR A 9 7.66 -4.29 -0.52
CA TYR A 9 6.44 -4.75 0.09
C TYR A 9 6.71 -5.79 1.20
N THR A 10 6.09 -5.57 2.34
CA THR A 10 5.78 -6.60 3.32
C THR A 10 4.42 -6.24 3.88
N PRO A 11 3.72 -7.20 4.53
CA PRO A 11 2.42 -6.84 5.11
C PRO A 11 2.53 -5.68 6.09
N ASN A 12 3.56 -5.66 6.91
CA ASN A 12 3.74 -4.57 7.87
C ASN A 12 4.04 -3.25 7.16
N ASN A 13 4.87 -3.27 6.13
CA ASN A 13 5.20 -2.06 5.40
C ASN A 13 3.97 -1.49 4.73
N LEU A 14 3.14 -2.35 4.15
CA LEU A 14 1.92 -1.87 3.51
C LEU A 14 0.99 -1.22 4.52
N ARG A 15 0.79 -1.85 5.67
CA ARG A 15 -0.06 -1.27 6.70
C ARG A 15 0.49 0.04 7.22
N SER A 16 1.80 0.10 7.42
CA SER A 16 2.44 1.32 7.92
C SER A 16 2.28 2.47 6.95
N ILE A 17 2.47 2.20 5.67
CA ILE A 17 2.35 3.23 4.66
C ILE A 17 0.90 3.68 4.53
N ARG A 18 -0.02 2.73 4.56
CA ARG A 18 -1.44 3.07 4.50
C ARG A 18 -1.82 3.99 5.67
N ALA A 19 -1.37 3.64 6.87
CA ALA A 19 -1.68 4.46 8.05
C ALA A 19 -1.03 5.84 7.96
N LYS A 20 0.21 5.87 7.47
CA LYS A 20 0.94 7.13 7.37
C LYS A 20 0.24 8.12 6.45
N TYR A 21 -0.37 7.64 5.38
CA TYR A 21 -1.04 8.50 4.43
C TYR A 21 -2.55 8.58 4.66
N GLY A 22 -3.03 7.97 5.75
CA GLY A 22 -4.45 8.05 6.10
C GLY A 22 -5.36 7.37 5.10
N LEU A 23 -4.91 6.29 4.49
CA LEU A 23 -5.68 5.61 3.46
C LEU A 23 -6.45 4.43 4.03
N THR A 24 -7.63 4.20 3.48
CA THR A 24 -8.36 2.97 3.75
C THR A 24 -7.90 1.89 2.79
N GLN A 25 -8.25 0.64 3.11
CA GLN A 25 -7.95 -0.46 2.19
C GLN A 25 -8.63 -0.24 0.85
N LYS A 26 -9.83 0.32 0.86
CA LYS A 26 -10.54 0.62 -0.37
C LYS A 26 -9.77 1.63 -1.22
N GLN A 27 -9.21 2.63 -0.58
CA GLN A 27 -8.44 3.64 -1.31
C GLN A 27 -7.19 3.05 -1.93
N VAL A 28 -6.51 2.16 -1.20
CA VAL A 28 -5.35 1.47 -1.76
C VAL A 28 -5.77 0.63 -2.97
N ALA A 29 -6.91 -0.03 -2.87
CA ALA A 29 -7.43 -0.81 -3.99
C ALA A 29 -7.66 0.07 -5.21
N GLU A 30 -8.24 1.23 -5.00
CA GLU A 30 -8.50 2.15 -6.11
C GLU A 30 -7.21 2.62 -6.76
N ILE A 31 -6.23 2.94 -5.95
CA ILE A 31 -4.94 3.41 -6.46
C ILE A 31 -4.26 2.33 -7.30
N THR A 32 -4.35 1.09 -6.87
CA THR A 32 -3.69 -0.01 -7.54
C THR A 32 -4.54 -0.64 -8.65
N GLY A 33 -5.74 -0.10 -8.87
CA GLY A 33 -6.56 -0.56 -9.99
C GLY A 33 -7.37 -1.80 -9.71
N LEU A 34 -7.68 -2.05 -8.46
CA LEU A 34 -8.49 -3.21 -8.07
C LEU A 34 -9.95 -2.81 -7.99
N LYS A 35 -10.83 -3.78 -8.20
CA LYS A 35 -12.26 -3.54 -8.12
C LYS A 35 -12.79 -3.59 -6.72
N THR A 36 -12.11 -4.30 -5.82
CA THR A 36 -12.55 -4.43 -4.44
C THR A 36 -11.36 -4.30 -3.51
N TRP A 37 -11.63 -4.13 -2.22
CA TRP A 37 -10.58 -3.99 -1.22
C TRP A 37 -10.07 -5.34 -0.69
N HIS A 38 -10.74 -6.43 -1.04
CA HIS A 38 -10.40 -7.74 -0.47
C HIS A 38 -8.94 -8.13 -0.70
N PRO A 39 -8.36 -7.95 -1.89
CA PRO A 39 -6.96 -8.29 -2.06
C PRO A 39 -6.04 -7.50 -1.14
N VAL A 40 -6.36 -6.23 -0.87
CA VAL A 40 -5.53 -5.41 0.02
C VAL A 40 -5.51 -6.02 1.41
N ASN A 41 -6.67 -6.48 1.89
CA ASN A 41 -6.74 -7.13 3.19
C ASN A 41 -5.84 -8.35 3.24
N ARG A 42 -5.82 -9.14 2.17
CA ARG A 42 -4.96 -10.32 2.11
C ARG A 42 -3.49 -9.95 2.09
N TRP A 43 -3.16 -8.87 1.40
CA TRP A 43 -1.78 -8.41 1.34
C TRP A 43 -1.28 -7.94 2.70
N GLU A 44 -2.18 -7.43 3.54
CA GLU A 44 -1.81 -6.93 4.86
C GLU A 44 -1.86 -8.03 5.92
N ALA A 45 -2.35 -9.21 5.59
CA ALA A 45 -2.45 -10.30 6.54
C ALA A 45 -1.05 -10.81 6.89
N PRO A 46 -0.85 -11.31 8.13
CA PRO A 46 0.42 -11.92 8.48
C PRO A 46 0.76 -13.06 7.53
N VAL A 47 2.05 -13.26 7.25
CA VAL A 47 2.44 -14.27 6.28
C VAL A 47 2.04 -15.67 6.70
N GLU A 48 1.86 -15.91 7.98
CA GLU A 48 1.45 -17.23 8.46
C GLU A 48 -0.07 -17.43 8.39
N ALA A 49 -0.83 -16.41 8.07
CA ALA A 49 -2.29 -16.56 7.96
C ALA A 49 -2.64 -17.31 6.68
N ALA A 50 -3.62 -18.20 6.78
CA ALA A 50 -4.00 -19.02 5.63
C ALA A 50 -4.50 -18.19 4.46
N TYR A 51 -5.09 -17.04 4.73
CA TYR A 51 -5.64 -16.20 3.66
C TYR A 51 -4.67 -15.14 3.16
N HIS A 52 -3.42 -15.17 3.64
CA HIS A 52 -2.43 -14.21 3.19
C HIS A 52 -2.15 -14.37 1.69
N ALA A 53 -1.96 -13.28 1.01
CA ALA A 53 -1.51 -13.27 -0.38
C ALA A 53 -0.47 -12.16 -0.52
N ASP A 54 0.53 -12.40 -1.34
CA ASP A 54 1.58 -11.40 -1.56
C ASP A 54 1.10 -10.37 -2.57
N MET A 55 1.44 -9.12 -2.29
CA MET A 55 1.12 -8.04 -3.20
C MET A 55 2.01 -8.15 -4.44
N PRO A 56 1.43 -8.14 -5.65
CA PRO A 56 2.26 -8.13 -6.85
C PRO A 56 3.16 -6.91 -6.88
N HIS A 57 4.38 -7.11 -7.35
CA HIS A 57 5.35 -6.02 -7.36
C HIS A 57 4.86 -4.83 -8.17
N THR A 58 4.18 -5.08 -9.28
CA THR A 58 3.66 -3.99 -10.10
C THR A 58 2.64 -3.14 -9.34
N LYS A 59 1.85 -3.78 -8.48
CA LYS A 59 0.89 -3.04 -7.67
C LYS A 59 1.61 -2.21 -6.61
N TRP A 60 2.65 -2.77 -6.02
CA TRP A 60 3.45 -2.03 -5.05
C TRP A 60 4.06 -0.79 -5.69
N LEU A 61 4.63 -0.93 -6.88
CA LEU A 61 5.23 0.20 -7.57
C LEU A 61 4.18 1.26 -7.91
N LYS A 62 2.99 0.83 -8.32
CA LYS A 62 1.93 1.77 -8.63
C LYS A 62 1.51 2.55 -7.40
N LEU A 63 1.41 1.87 -6.26
CA LEU A 63 1.07 2.55 -5.01
C LEU A 63 2.15 3.55 -4.64
N MET A 64 3.41 3.15 -4.73
CA MET A 64 4.50 4.04 -4.37
C MET A 64 4.53 5.27 -5.28
N ASP A 65 4.28 5.07 -6.55
CA ASP A 65 4.27 6.17 -7.50
C ASP A 65 3.18 7.17 -7.16
N GLU A 66 2.00 6.67 -6.86
CA GLU A 66 0.88 7.55 -6.51
C GLU A 66 1.16 8.32 -5.21
N LEU A 67 1.71 7.64 -4.22
CA LEU A 67 1.98 8.30 -2.94
C LEU A 67 3.09 9.33 -3.05
N SER A 68 4.07 9.08 -3.90
CA SER A 68 5.09 10.08 -4.17
C SER A 68 4.50 11.33 -4.78
N SER A 69 3.55 11.16 -5.68
CA SER A 69 2.84 12.27 -6.29
C SER A 69 2.05 13.06 -5.26
N ARG A 70 1.36 12.34 -4.38
CA ARG A 70 0.58 12.99 -3.33
C ARG A 70 1.46 13.77 -2.38
N LYS A 71 2.63 13.22 -2.07
CA LYS A 71 3.55 13.89 -1.19
C LYS A 71 4.00 15.21 -1.78
N ALA A 72 4.29 15.23 -3.08
CA ALA A 72 4.67 16.45 -3.75
C ALA A 72 3.52 17.46 -3.73
N ASN A 73 2.30 17.00 -3.96
CA ASN A 73 1.13 17.87 -3.94
C ASN A 73 0.90 18.45 -2.55
N ASN A 74 1.07 17.63 -1.53
CA ASN A 74 0.90 18.11 -0.17
C ASN A 74 1.91 19.18 0.16
N HIS A 75 3.09 19.04 -0.38
CA HIS A 75 4.13 20.02 -0.13
C HIS A 75 3.71 21.40 -0.58
N GLU A 76 2.97 21.44 -1.66
CA GLU A 76 2.51 22.71 -2.17
C GLU A 76 1.34 23.24 -1.43
N GLY A 77 0.59 22.38 -0.87
CA GLY A 77 -0.63 22.74 -0.20
C GLY A 77 -0.37 23.43 1.04
#